data_3d95c7566e79e6337f4771c71247ea41
#
_entry.id   3d95c7566e79e6337f4771c71247ea41
#
_cell.length_a   1.000
_cell.length_b   1.000
_cell.length_c   1.000
_cell.angle_alpha   90.00
_cell.angle_beta   90.00
_cell.angle_gamma   90.00
#
_symmetry.space_group_name_H-M   'P 1'
#
loop_
_entity.id
_entity.type
_entity.pdbx_description
1 polymer ?
#
loop_
_entity_poly.entity_id
_entity_poly.type
_entity_poly.pdbx_seq_one_letter_code
_entity_poly.pdbx_strand_id
1 'polypeptide(L)'
;MLGLKIKELEISVNTSNGPFSAKLSFNDGLNIIRANNSSGKSTCINAIAFGLGLEAILGPSRKRPFPKSLYEVIYKRKTDETPYLVQSSNVQLKIANSRGDEATLLREIEGNSQKVTVSSLISKQDYFLGAAGEVGSAKSELGFHHWLAKFIGWTLPEVVTFDGKETKLYLECIFPLF
;
A
#
# COMPACT_ATOMS: atom_id res chain seq x y z
N MET A 1 4.14 20.77 11.45
CA MET A 1 4.94 19.65 10.91
C MET A 1 4.06 18.90 9.93
N LEU A 2 4.50 18.76 8.67
CA LEU A 2 3.77 17.97 7.67
C LEU A 2 3.98 16.48 7.99
N GLY A 3 2.95 15.68 7.98
CA GLY A 3 3.08 14.26 8.35
C GLY A 3 1.92 13.38 7.91
N LEU A 4 2.24 12.11 7.76
CA LEU A 4 1.29 11.03 7.50
C LEU A 4 1.22 10.15 8.74
N LYS A 5 0.01 9.85 9.19
CA LYS A 5 -0.26 8.89 10.26
C LYS A 5 -1.03 7.71 9.68
N ILE A 6 -0.59 6.51 9.99
CA ILE A 6 -1.36 5.29 9.73
C ILE A 6 -2.23 5.04 10.95
N LYS A 7 -3.54 4.96 10.77
CA LYS A 7 -4.51 4.71 11.84
C LYS A 7 -4.86 3.23 11.93
N GLU A 8 -4.95 2.57 10.78
CA GLU A 8 -5.39 1.20 10.71
C GLU A 8 -4.86 0.51 9.47
N LEU A 9 -4.50 -0.76 9.60
CA LEU A 9 -4.20 -1.68 8.51
C LEU A 9 -5.19 -2.84 8.58
N GLU A 10 -5.81 -3.16 7.47
CA GLU A 10 -6.57 -4.39 7.29
C GLU A 10 -6.06 -5.14 6.06
N ILE A 11 -5.84 -6.44 6.20
CA ILE A 11 -5.50 -7.36 5.11
C ILE A 11 -6.64 -8.35 5.02
N SER A 12 -7.30 -8.43 3.87
CA SER A 12 -8.43 -9.31 3.64
C SER A 12 -8.14 -10.24 2.48
N VAL A 13 -8.56 -11.50 2.63
CA VAL A 13 -8.40 -12.57 1.63
C VAL A 13 -9.72 -13.33 1.54
N ASN A 14 -10.31 -13.39 0.36
CA ASN A 14 -11.44 -14.25 0.07
C ASN A 14 -10.95 -15.54 -0.57
N THR A 15 -11.43 -16.66 -0.07
CA THR A 15 -11.06 -18.00 -0.58
C THR A 15 -12.28 -18.79 -0.98
N SER A 16 -12.06 -19.92 -1.64
CA SER A 16 -13.12 -20.90 -1.96
C SER A 16 -13.93 -21.35 -0.73
N ASN A 17 -13.39 -21.23 0.48
CA ASN A 17 -13.98 -21.74 1.73
C ASN A 17 -14.28 -20.63 2.75
N GLY A 18 -14.35 -19.39 2.30
CA GLY A 18 -14.72 -18.23 3.11
C GLY A 18 -13.62 -17.18 3.26
N PRO A 19 -13.91 -16.06 3.92
CA PRO A 19 -12.98 -14.95 4.08
C PRO A 19 -12.03 -15.16 5.26
N PHE A 20 -10.84 -14.59 5.13
CA PHE A 20 -9.88 -14.39 6.22
C PHE A 20 -9.51 -12.91 6.27
N SER A 21 -9.33 -12.38 7.46
CA SER A 21 -8.84 -11.00 7.63
C SER A 21 -7.95 -10.86 8.86
N ALA A 22 -7.07 -9.88 8.79
CA ALA A 22 -6.25 -9.43 9.92
C ALA A 22 -6.31 -7.91 9.97
N LYS A 23 -6.59 -7.39 11.17
CA LYS A 23 -6.76 -5.95 11.41
C LYS A 23 -5.84 -5.48 12.53
N LEU A 24 -5.12 -4.38 12.29
CA LEU A 24 -4.22 -3.73 13.23
C LEU A 24 -4.58 -2.26 13.32
N SER A 25 -4.76 -1.76 14.54
CA SER A 25 -4.93 -0.34 14.81
C SER A 25 -3.63 0.24 15.37
N PHE A 26 -3.33 1.48 14.98
CA PHE A 26 -2.13 2.20 15.42
C PHE A 26 -2.53 3.45 16.22
N ASN A 27 -1.82 3.66 17.32
CA ASN A 27 -1.96 4.84 18.16
C ASN A 27 -0.91 5.89 17.79
N ASP A 28 -1.06 7.09 18.34
CA ASP A 28 -0.01 8.10 18.21
C ASP A 28 1.24 7.68 18.99
N GLY A 29 2.41 7.99 18.44
CA GLY A 29 3.71 7.64 19.02
C GLY A 29 4.23 6.27 18.61
N LEU A 30 4.96 5.60 19.50
CA LEU A 30 5.60 4.31 19.22
C LEU A 30 4.58 3.16 19.22
N ASN A 31 4.55 2.41 18.13
CA ASN A 31 3.74 1.18 18.00
C ASN A 31 4.67 -0.03 17.86
N ILE A 32 4.46 -1.06 18.67
CA ILE A 32 5.29 -2.27 18.69
C ILE A 32 4.43 -3.47 18.29
N ILE A 33 4.75 -4.09 17.14
CA ILE A 33 4.12 -5.34 16.70
C ILE A 33 4.94 -6.51 17.27
N ARG A 34 4.39 -7.17 18.30
CA ARG A 34 5.00 -8.36 18.90
C ARG A 34 4.19 -9.60 18.56
N ALA A 35 4.86 -10.61 18.02
CA ALA A 35 4.27 -11.91 17.72
C ALA A 35 5.38 -12.95 17.52
N ASN A 36 5.03 -14.23 17.50
CA ASN A 36 5.96 -15.33 17.23
C ASN A 36 6.57 -15.27 15.84
N ASN A 37 7.65 -16.03 15.61
CA ASN A 37 8.21 -16.15 14.25
C ASN A 37 7.18 -16.75 13.29
N SER A 38 7.24 -16.32 12.04
CA SER A 38 6.30 -16.73 10.98
C SER A 38 4.83 -16.33 11.18
N SER A 39 4.54 -15.37 12.06
CA SER A 39 3.18 -14.90 12.35
C SER A 39 2.72 -13.71 11.50
N GLY A 40 3.46 -13.37 10.43
CA GLY A 40 3.05 -12.32 9.50
C GLY A 40 3.49 -10.90 9.84
N LYS A 41 4.41 -10.68 10.81
CA LYS A 41 4.94 -9.33 11.13
C LYS A 41 5.47 -8.59 9.90
N SER A 42 6.34 -9.25 9.13
CA SER A 42 6.89 -8.68 7.89
C SER A 42 5.79 -8.46 6.82
N THR A 43 4.78 -9.31 6.79
CA THR A 43 3.62 -9.14 5.92
C THR A 43 2.87 -7.86 6.23
N CYS A 44 2.69 -7.51 7.52
CA CYS A 44 2.04 -6.26 7.92
C CYS A 44 2.84 -5.03 7.47
N ILE A 45 4.17 -5.04 7.66
CA ILE A 45 5.05 -3.94 7.21
C ILE A 45 5.02 -3.81 5.68
N ASN A 46 5.13 -4.95 4.98
CA ASN A 46 5.05 -4.98 3.52
C ASN A 46 3.68 -4.49 3.02
N ALA A 47 2.59 -4.80 3.75
CA ALA A 47 1.25 -4.34 3.41
C ALA A 47 1.10 -2.82 3.57
N ILE A 48 1.74 -2.22 4.56
CA ILE A 48 1.77 -0.76 4.71
C ILE A 48 2.50 -0.12 3.50
N ALA A 49 3.70 -0.60 3.18
CA ALA A 49 4.46 -0.10 2.03
C ALA A 49 3.67 -0.28 0.72
N PHE A 50 3.07 -1.46 0.52
CA PHE A 50 2.23 -1.75 -0.64
C PHE A 50 1.01 -0.83 -0.71
N GLY A 51 0.25 -0.67 0.36
CA GLY A 51 -0.93 0.19 0.40
C GLY A 51 -0.63 1.67 0.10
N LEU A 52 0.60 2.11 0.40
CA LEU A 52 1.11 3.46 0.09
C LEU A 52 1.78 3.56 -1.30
N GLY A 53 1.85 2.46 -2.07
CA GLY A 53 2.56 2.46 -3.36
C GLY A 53 4.08 2.60 -3.23
N LEU A 54 4.65 2.20 -2.09
CA LEU A 54 6.06 2.37 -1.76
C LEU A 54 6.82 1.03 -1.74
N GLU A 55 6.29 0.00 -2.39
CA GLU A 55 6.91 -1.33 -2.39
C GLU A 55 8.30 -1.37 -3.00
N ALA A 56 8.67 -0.41 -3.85
CA ALA A 56 10.01 -0.30 -4.42
C ALA A 56 11.10 -0.13 -3.34
N ILE A 57 10.77 0.46 -2.19
CA ILE A 57 11.70 0.58 -1.05
C ILE A 57 12.07 -0.78 -0.43
N LEU A 58 11.26 -1.81 -0.67
CA LEU A 58 11.50 -3.17 -0.17
C LEU A 58 12.52 -3.94 -1.01
N GLY A 59 12.99 -3.35 -2.11
CA GLY A 59 14.02 -3.88 -3.01
C GLY A 59 13.50 -4.22 -4.41
N PRO A 60 14.40 -4.26 -5.42
CA PRO A 60 14.06 -4.28 -6.84
C PRO A 60 13.36 -5.56 -7.32
N SER A 61 13.46 -6.65 -6.59
CA SER A 61 12.87 -7.94 -6.98
C SER A 61 11.49 -8.21 -6.38
N ARG A 62 10.91 -7.27 -5.63
CA ARG A 62 9.67 -7.51 -4.90
C ARG A 62 8.44 -6.91 -5.59
N LYS A 63 8.13 -7.39 -6.79
CA LYS A 63 6.85 -7.04 -7.45
C LYS A 63 5.63 -7.43 -6.62
N ARG A 64 5.72 -8.52 -5.82
CA ARG A 64 4.69 -8.95 -4.86
C ARG A 64 5.39 -9.31 -3.54
N PRO A 65 5.47 -8.39 -2.58
CA PRO A 65 6.20 -8.60 -1.31
C PRO A 65 5.42 -9.46 -0.31
N PHE A 66 4.59 -10.38 -0.79
CA PHE A 66 3.63 -11.13 0.01
C PHE A 66 3.88 -12.64 -0.05
N PRO A 67 3.52 -13.39 1.01
CA PRO A 67 3.49 -14.85 0.98
C PRO A 67 2.35 -15.34 0.07
N LYS A 68 2.50 -16.57 -0.46
CA LYS A 68 1.52 -17.22 -1.35
C LYS A 68 0.11 -17.29 -0.77
N SER A 69 -0.01 -17.31 0.55
CA SER A 69 -1.31 -17.28 1.25
C SER A 69 -2.14 -16.03 0.98
N LEU A 70 -1.57 -14.97 0.40
CA LEU A 70 -2.32 -13.77 0.04
C LEU A 70 -2.70 -13.71 -1.45
N TYR A 71 -2.22 -14.65 -2.31
CA TYR A 71 -2.53 -14.59 -3.74
C TYR A 71 -2.63 -15.96 -4.45
N GLU A 72 -2.34 -17.07 -3.75
CA GLU A 72 -2.46 -18.41 -4.33
C GLU A 72 -3.36 -19.32 -3.47
N VAL A 73 -2.84 -19.76 -2.31
CA VAL A 73 -3.49 -20.80 -1.50
C VAL A 73 -3.26 -20.59 -0.02
N ILE A 74 -4.25 -20.97 0.77
CA ILE A 74 -4.16 -21.06 2.23
C ILE A 74 -4.34 -22.50 2.67
N TYR A 75 -3.43 -22.99 3.52
CA TYR A 75 -3.58 -24.25 4.25
C TYR A 75 -3.93 -23.91 5.71
N LYS A 76 -5.11 -24.32 6.16
CA LYS A 76 -5.56 -24.07 7.54
C LYS A 76 -4.73 -24.86 8.55
N ARG A 77 -4.27 -26.06 8.16
CA ARG A 77 -3.35 -26.92 8.92
C ARG A 77 -2.30 -27.47 7.95
N LYS A 78 -1.13 -27.84 8.47
CA LYS A 78 -0.06 -28.46 7.66
C LYS A 78 -0.47 -29.85 7.09
N THR A 79 -1.51 -30.45 7.66
CA THR A 79 -2.07 -31.77 7.28
C THR A 79 -3.27 -31.67 6.35
N ASP A 80 -3.71 -30.46 5.97
CA ASP A 80 -4.85 -30.31 5.07
C ASP A 80 -4.47 -30.79 3.66
N GLU A 81 -5.22 -31.75 3.13
CA GLU A 81 -5.03 -32.27 1.76
C GLU A 81 -5.54 -31.31 0.70
N THR A 82 -6.54 -30.49 1.04
CA THR A 82 -7.15 -29.51 0.11
C THR A 82 -6.86 -28.08 0.52
N PRO A 83 -6.12 -27.33 -0.30
CA PRO A 83 -5.86 -25.93 -0.05
C PRO A 83 -7.11 -25.08 -0.31
N TYR A 84 -7.24 -23.97 0.41
CA TYR A 84 -8.23 -22.94 0.12
C TYR A 84 -7.67 -22.01 -0.95
N LEU A 85 -8.24 -22.04 -2.14
CA LEU A 85 -7.80 -21.19 -3.25
C LEU A 85 -8.17 -19.74 -2.98
N VAL A 86 -7.21 -18.86 -3.12
CA VAL A 86 -7.43 -17.41 -3.01
C VAL A 86 -8.15 -16.94 -4.28
N GLN A 87 -9.30 -16.28 -4.08
CA GLN A 87 -10.12 -15.70 -5.15
C GLN A 87 -9.87 -14.21 -5.30
N SER A 88 -9.67 -13.51 -4.19
CA SER A 88 -9.31 -12.10 -4.15
C SER A 88 -8.63 -11.76 -2.83
N SER A 89 -7.77 -10.77 -2.87
CA SER A 89 -7.16 -10.24 -1.66
C SER A 89 -6.82 -8.76 -1.81
N ASN A 90 -6.85 -8.05 -0.70
CA ASN A 90 -6.58 -6.62 -0.69
C ASN A 90 -5.93 -6.15 0.61
N VAL A 91 -5.32 -4.99 0.52
CA VAL A 91 -4.85 -4.19 1.65
C VAL A 91 -5.72 -2.96 1.75
N GLN A 92 -6.21 -2.68 2.95
CA GLN A 92 -6.88 -1.44 3.29
C GLN A 92 -6.07 -0.70 4.35
N LEU A 93 -5.73 0.56 4.09
CA LEU A 93 -5.07 1.46 5.04
C LEU A 93 -5.99 2.64 5.35
N LYS A 94 -6.23 2.88 6.64
CA LYS A 94 -6.80 4.16 7.10
C LYS A 94 -5.64 5.07 7.49
N ILE A 95 -5.58 6.23 6.86
CA ILE A 95 -4.53 7.22 7.05
C ILE A 95 -5.10 8.57 7.47
N ALA A 96 -4.29 9.37 8.15
CA ALA A 96 -4.62 10.76 8.45
C ALA A 96 -3.41 11.65 8.16
N ASN A 97 -3.67 12.91 7.77
CA ASN A 97 -2.63 13.92 7.65
C ASN A 97 -2.54 14.81 8.90
N SER A 98 -1.59 15.71 8.92
CA SER A 98 -1.40 16.64 10.04
C SER A 98 -2.49 17.71 10.17
N ARG A 99 -3.38 17.87 9.18
CA ARG A 99 -4.56 18.73 9.24
C ARG A 99 -5.77 18.05 9.86
N GLY A 100 -5.68 16.74 10.09
CA GLY A 100 -6.78 15.93 10.59
C GLY A 100 -7.67 15.33 9.49
N ASP A 101 -7.35 15.55 8.20
CA ASP A 101 -8.09 14.90 7.12
C ASP A 101 -7.79 13.40 7.14
N GLU A 102 -8.81 12.57 6.98
CA GLU A 102 -8.69 11.11 6.92
C GLU A 102 -9.03 10.56 5.55
N ALA A 103 -8.36 9.52 5.14
CA ALA A 103 -8.66 8.76 3.94
C ALA A 103 -8.44 7.26 4.16
N THR A 104 -9.21 6.45 3.44
CA THR A 104 -9.04 5.00 3.37
C THR A 104 -8.55 4.64 1.98
N LEU A 105 -7.40 3.96 1.93
CA LEU A 105 -6.77 3.45 0.73
C LEU A 105 -7.11 1.98 0.60
N LEU A 106 -7.63 1.55 -0.53
CA LEU A 106 -7.87 0.14 -0.86
C LEU A 106 -7.06 -0.22 -2.10
N ARG A 107 -6.23 -1.26 -1.97
CA ARG A 107 -5.41 -1.78 -3.07
C ARG A 107 -5.46 -3.30 -3.13
N GLU A 108 -5.72 -3.84 -4.31
CA GLU A 108 -5.80 -5.29 -4.53
C GLU A 108 -4.40 -5.90 -4.60
N ILE A 109 -4.20 -7.02 -3.89
CA ILE A 109 -3.00 -7.86 -4.00
C ILE A 109 -3.18 -8.82 -5.17
N GLU A 110 -4.33 -9.53 -5.19
CA GLU A 110 -4.77 -10.35 -6.30
C GLU A 110 -5.88 -9.62 -7.03
N GLY A 111 -5.58 -9.16 -8.26
CA GLY A 111 -6.41 -8.28 -9.07
C GLY A 111 -5.59 -7.14 -9.71
N ASN A 112 -6.17 -5.95 -9.82
CA ASN A 112 -5.47 -4.79 -10.38
C ASN A 112 -4.62 -4.06 -9.32
N SER A 113 -3.42 -4.55 -9.10
CA SER A 113 -2.48 -3.99 -8.12
C SER A 113 -1.93 -2.59 -8.47
N GLN A 114 -2.16 -2.09 -9.69
CA GLN A 114 -1.75 -0.73 -10.07
C GLN A 114 -2.81 0.32 -9.69
N LYS A 115 -4.00 -0.11 -9.31
CA LYS A 115 -5.10 0.76 -8.92
C LYS A 115 -5.17 0.90 -7.39
N VAL A 116 -5.30 2.13 -6.92
CA VAL A 116 -5.57 2.46 -5.52
C VAL A 116 -6.89 3.23 -5.45
N THR A 117 -7.89 2.64 -4.81
CA THR A 117 -9.14 3.34 -4.54
C THR A 117 -8.99 4.13 -3.25
N VAL A 118 -9.17 5.42 -3.35
CA VAL A 118 -9.13 6.35 -2.22
C VAL A 118 -10.55 6.75 -1.84
N SER A 119 -10.91 6.53 -0.60
CA SER A 119 -12.20 6.95 -0.03
C SER A 119 -11.99 7.95 1.11
N SER A 120 -12.67 9.07 1.05
CA SER A 120 -12.77 10.07 2.11
C SER A 120 -14.23 10.22 2.55
N LEU A 121 -14.51 11.09 3.50
CA LEU A 121 -15.90 11.37 3.95
C LEU A 121 -16.83 11.85 2.81
N ILE A 122 -16.28 12.51 1.80
CA ILE A 122 -17.06 13.21 0.76
C ILE A 122 -16.83 12.65 -0.66
N SER A 123 -15.84 11.79 -0.87
CA SER A 123 -15.47 11.30 -2.20
C SER A 123 -14.89 9.90 -2.17
N LYS A 124 -15.10 9.19 -3.28
CA LYS A 124 -14.43 7.94 -3.58
C LYS A 124 -13.91 8.02 -5.02
N GLN A 125 -12.61 7.83 -5.21
CA GLN A 125 -11.97 7.95 -6.51
C GLN A 125 -10.84 6.93 -6.67
N ASP A 126 -10.64 6.45 -7.90
CA ASP A 126 -9.55 5.57 -8.25
C ASP A 126 -8.36 6.39 -8.75
N TYR A 127 -7.19 6.05 -8.24
CA TYR A 127 -5.89 6.57 -8.67
C TYR A 127 -5.01 5.41 -9.11
N PHE A 128 -3.95 5.72 -9.86
CA PHE A 128 -3.11 4.71 -10.46
C PHE A 128 -1.64 4.91 -10.07
N LEU A 129 -0.91 3.80 -10.01
CA LEU A 129 0.54 3.78 -9.90
C LEU A 129 1.10 3.56 -11.30
N GLY A 130 1.83 4.52 -11.82
CA GLY A 130 2.37 4.46 -13.17
C GLY A 130 3.76 5.08 -13.26
N ALA A 131 4.52 4.66 -14.26
CA ALA A 131 5.82 5.21 -14.58
C ALA A 131 5.73 6.64 -15.14
N ALA A 132 6.86 7.32 -15.22
CA ALA A 132 6.93 8.67 -15.80
C ALA A 132 6.41 8.67 -17.24
N GLY A 133 5.44 9.54 -17.51
CA GLY A 133 4.76 9.66 -18.83
C GLY A 133 3.47 8.85 -18.96
N GLU A 134 3.14 7.99 -18.00
CA GLU A 134 1.89 7.24 -17.98
C GLU A 134 0.79 7.99 -17.20
N VAL A 135 -0.46 7.54 -17.35
CA VAL A 135 -1.63 8.13 -16.68
C VAL A 135 -1.49 8.12 -15.15
N GLY A 136 -0.85 7.11 -14.59
CA GLY A 136 -0.60 6.97 -13.15
C GLY A 136 0.64 7.68 -12.63
N SER A 137 1.32 8.48 -13.46
CA SER A 137 2.57 9.14 -13.06
C SER A 137 2.36 10.20 -11.97
N ALA A 138 3.43 10.53 -11.24
CA ALA A 138 3.40 11.55 -10.19
C ALA A 138 3.09 12.98 -10.71
N LYS A 139 3.14 13.21 -12.03
CA LYS A 139 2.71 14.46 -12.67
C LYS A 139 1.22 14.46 -13.03
N SER A 140 0.61 13.29 -13.14
CA SER A 140 -0.81 13.14 -13.52
C SER A 140 -1.72 13.39 -12.33
N GLU A 141 -2.84 14.08 -12.54
CA GLU A 141 -3.88 14.24 -11.52
C GLU A 141 -4.51 12.90 -11.10
N LEU A 142 -4.47 11.89 -11.96
CA LEU A 142 -4.89 10.52 -11.67
C LEU A 142 -3.77 9.66 -11.04
N GLY A 143 -2.56 10.22 -10.87
CA GLY A 143 -1.44 9.55 -10.23
C GLY A 143 -1.62 9.47 -8.72
N PHE A 144 -1.51 8.25 -8.17
CA PHE A 144 -1.66 8.04 -6.73
C PHE A 144 -0.63 8.84 -5.92
N HIS A 145 0.64 8.86 -6.34
CA HIS A 145 1.68 9.62 -5.63
C HIS A 145 1.47 11.14 -5.73
N HIS A 146 0.86 11.63 -6.81
CA HIS A 146 0.44 13.03 -6.90
C HIS A 146 -0.64 13.36 -5.88
N TRP A 147 -1.67 12.51 -5.77
CA TRP A 147 -2.71 12.64 -4.77
C TRP A 147 -2.12 12.55 -3.35
N LEU A 148 -1.27 11.55 -3.07
CA LEU A 148 -0.69 11.35 -1.74
C LEU A 148 0.17 12.54 -1.32
N ALA A 149 0.99 13.09 -2.22
CA ALA A 149 1.77 14.28 -1.95
C ALA A 149 0.89 15.49 -1.57
N LYS A 150 -0.21 15.73 -2.31
CA LYS A 150 -1.19 16.77 -1.97
C LYS A 150 -1.85 16.50 -0.61
N PHE A 151 -2.22 15.24 -0.32
CA PHE A 151 -2.86 14.85 0.92
C PHE A 151 -1.95 15.15 2.13
N ILE A 152 -0.68 14.81 2.07
CA ILE A 152 0.29 15.10 3.14
C ILE A 152 0.82 16.55 3.14
N GLY A 153 0.50 17.32 2.10
CA GLY A 153 0.94 18.71 1.94
C GLY A 153 2.38 18.84 1.43
N TRP A 154 2.91 17.84 0.75
CA TRP A 154 4.26 17.88 0.17
C TRP A 154 4.23 18.40 -1.26
N THR A 155 5.23 19.24 -1.59
CA THR A 155 5.54 19.56 -2.98
C THR A 155 6.69 18.66 -3.42
N LEU A 156 6.41 17.75 -4.37
CA LEU A 156 7.45 16.88 -4.91
C LEU A 156 8.50 17.72 -5.66
N PRO A 157 9.80 17.56 -5.35
CA PRO A 157 10.87 18.30 -6.02
C PRO A 157 10.93 17.89 -7.49
N GLU A 158 11.27 18.85 -8.34
CA GLU A 158 11.57 18.62 -9.75
C GLU A 158 13.06 18.33 -9.90
N VAL A 159 13.37 17.30 -10.66
CA VAL A 159 14.74 16.84 -10.94
C VAL A 159 14.92 16.67 -12.44
N VAL A 160 16.15 16.88 -12.91
CA VAL A 160 16.51 16.58 -14.29
C VAL A 160 16.98 15.13 -14.38
N THR A 161 16.36 14.37 -15.25
CA THR A 161 16.74 12.98 -15.54
C THR A 161 18.02 12.91 -16.36
N PHE A 162 18.65 11.73 -16.44
CA PHE A 162 19.89 11.54 -17.21
C PHE A 162 19.75 11.94 -18.70
N ASP A 163 18.55 11.80 -19.27
CA ASP A 163 18.22 12.21 -20.65
C ASP A 163 17.81 13.70 -20.76
N GLY A 164 18.03 14.50 -19.71
CA GLY A 164 17.81 15.94 -19.69
C GLY A 164 16.35 16.39 -19.55
N LYS A 165 15.43 15.46 -19.25
CA LYS A 165 14.01 15.79 -19.05
C LYS A 165 13.74 16.15 -17.59
N GLU A 166 12.94 17.19 -17.38
CA GLU A 166 12.44 17.52 -16.06
C GLU A 166 11.31 16.57 -15.65
N THR A 167 11.42 16.01 -14.45
CA THR A 167 10.38 15.17 -13.85
C THR A 167 10.27 15.43 -12.36
N LYS A 168 9.11 15.12 -11.78
CA LYS A 168 8.94 15.13 -10.32
C LYS A 168 9.55 13.87 -9.72
N LEU A 169 10.28 14.03 -8.62
CA LEU A 169 10.80 12.91 -7.88
C LEU A 169 9.64 12.14 -7.21
N TYR A 170 9.62 10.83 -7.39
CA TYR A 170 8.58 9.98 -6.79
C TYR A 170 8.80 9.84 -5.28
N LEU A 171 7.71 9.68 -4.52
CA LEU A 171 7.76 9.48 -3.08
C LEU A 171 8.63 8.28 -2.70
N GLU A 172 8.58 7.20 -3.48
CA GLU A 172 9.40 6.00 -3.28
C GLU A 172 10.91 6.25 -3.39
N CYS A 173 11.33 7.32 -4.08
CA CYS A 173 12.72 7.72 -4.17
C CYS A 173 13.15 8.61 -2.99
N ILE A 174 12.19 9.27 -2.33
CA ILE A 174 12.44 10.20 -1.22
C ILE A 174 12.46 9.46 0.12
N PHE A 175 11.52 8.55 0.35
CA PHE A 175 11.37 7.83 1.63
C PHE A 175 12.62 7.05 2.10
N PRO A 176 13.44 6.41 1.24
CA PRO A 176 14.67 5.75 1.68
C PRO A 176 15.75 6.69 2.22
N LEU A 177 15.57 8.02 2.09
CA LEU A 177 16.53 9.03 2.54
C LEU A 177 16.27 9.49 3.98
N PHE A 178 15.21 9.02 4.62
CA PHE A 178 14.80 9.30 5.99
C PHE A 178 14.64 8.02 6.80
#